data_1ceeedc281471e0a9f02b929a0a31ad3
#
_entry.id   1ceeedc281471e0a9f02b929a0a31ad3
#
_cell.length_a   1.000
_cell.length_b   1.000
_cell.length_c   1.000
_cell.angle_alpha   90.00
_cell.angle_beta   90.00
_cell.angle_gamma   90.00
#
_symmetry.space_group_name_H-M   'P 1'
#
loop_
_entity.id
_entity.type
_entity.pdbx_description
1 polymer ?
#
loop_
_entity_poly.entity_id
_entity_poly.type
_entity_poly.pdbx_seq_one_letter_code
_entity_poly.pdbx_strand_id
1 'polypeptide(L)'
;MKRLLAIALLTVATAVAAQNRTADLDRAYEEARAAYTAYQQALARREQGIESQPGERQASAAGGSRPNENYFARQGILEQEVETARKRYDAAMKRWNDLK
;
A
#
# COMPACT_ATOMS: atom_id res chain seq x y z
N MET A 1 12.91 31.44 41.53
CA MET A 1 13.73 30.39 40.89
C MET A 1 12.94 29.14 40.59
N LYS A 2 12.15 28.61 41.55
CA LYS A 2 11.35 27.36 41.32
C LYS A 2 10.30 27.54 40.19
N ARG A 3 9.72 28.71 40.03
CA ARG A 3 8.73 29.00 38.97
C ARG A 3 9.36 29.04 37.57
N LEU A 4 10.61 29.53 37.46
CA LEU A 4 11.34 29.60 36.21
C LEU A 4 11.75 28.18 35.74
N LEU A 5 12.12 27.31 36.67
CA LEU A 5 12.46 25.88 36.37
C LEU A 5 11.21 25.13 35.87
N ALA A 6 10.03 25.37 36.45
CA ALA A 6 8.79 24.73 36.02
C ALA A 6 8.40 25.15 34.60
N ILE A 7 8.58 26.44 34.25
CA ILE A 7 8.32 26.95 32.90
C ILE A 7 9.28 26.34 31.89
N ALA A 8 10.55 26.21 32.21
CA ALA A 8 11.55 25.61 31.35
C ALA A 8 11.24 24.12 31.06
N LEU A 9 10.80 23.38 32.07
CA LEU A 9 10.40 21.96 31.93
C LEU A 9 9.17 21.82 31.02
N LEU A 10 8.19 22.72 31.15
CA LEU A 10 7.01 22.71 30.32
C LEU A 10 7.35 22.98 28.85
N THR A 11 8.28 23.92 28.60
CA THR A 11 8.72 24.26 27.23
C THR A 11 9.44 23.08 26.58
N VAL A 12 10.30 22.38 27.32
CA VAL A 12 11.01 21.18 26.81
C VAL A 12 10.03 20.07 26.50
N ALA A 13 9.05 19.81 27.36
CA ALA A 13 8.04 18.77 27.13
C ALA A 13 7.19 19.07 25.87
N THR A 14 6.82 20.36 25.66
CA THR A 14 6.08 20.78 24.46
C THR A 14 6.91 20.58 23.19
N ALA A 15 8.20 20.92 23.21
CA ALA A 15 9.10 20.74 22.07
C ALA A 15 9.28 19.26 21.71
N VAL A 16 9.44 18.37 22.70
CA VAL A 16 9.55 16.93 22.49
C VAL A 16 8.26 16.36 21.88
N ALA A 17 7.10 16.77 22.38
CA ALA A 17 5.82 16.33 21.84
C ALA A 17 5.63 16.80 20.38
N ALA A 18 6.04 18.02 20.04
CA ALA A 18 5.99 18.54 18.67
C ALA A 18 6.91 17.77 17.74
N GLN A 19 8.13 17.42 18.18
CA GLN A 19 9.07 16.62 17.40
C GLN A 19 8.54 15.21 17.15
N ASN A 20 7.94 14.56 18.15
CA ASN A 20 7.35 13.25 18.02
C ASN A 20 6.19 13.25 17.03
N ARG A 21 5.35 14.27 17.07
CA ARG A 21 4.25 14.42 16.14
C ARG A 21 4.74 14.60 14.70
N THR A 22 5.78 15.40 14.49
CA THR A 22 6.38 15.61 13.18
C THR A 22 6.99 14.29 12.65
N ALA A 23 7.70 13.55 13.51
CA ALA A 23 8.28 12.26 13.14
C ALA A 23 7.20 11.25 12.77
N ASP A 24 6.08 11.20 13.52
CA ASP A 24 4.96 10.32 13.22
C ASP A 24 4.29 10.68 11.90
N LEU A 25 4.12 11.96 11.64
CA LEU A 25 3.55 12.46 10.39
C LEU A 25 4.43 12.11 9.19
N ASP A 26 5.74 12.32 9.31
CA ASP A 26 6.70 11.98 8.25
C ASP A 26 6.70 10.46 7.98
N ARG A 27 6.64 9.67 9.01
CA ARG A 27 6.59 8.20 8.89
C ARG A 27 5.31 7.76 8.20
N ALA A 28 4.17 8.33 8.59
CA ALA A 28 2.88 8.03 7.97
C ALA A 28 2.85 8.43 6.49
N TYR A 29 3.47 9.55 6.14
CA TYR A 29 3.61 9.98 4.75
C TYR A 29 4.45 8.99 3.94
N GLU A 30 5.58 8.55 4.47
CA GLU A 30 6.44 7.57 3.79
C GLU A 30 5.75 6.22 3.63
N GLU A 31 4.99 5.78 4.64
CA GLU A 31 4.18 4.56 4.53
C GLU A 31 3.11 4.68 3.43
N ALA A 32 2.43 5.81 3.34
CA ALA A 32 1.43 6.06 2.31
C ALA A 32 2.06 6.08 0.92
N ARG A 33 3.22 6.69 0.79
CA ARG A 33 3.97 6.74 -0.47
C ARG A 33 4.43 5.35 -0.90
N ALA A 34 4.98 4.57 0.02
CA ALA A 34 5.40 3.19 -0.27
C ALA A 34 4.20 2.31 -0.66
N ALA A 35 3.08 2.46 0.04
CA ALA A 35 1.86 1.72 -0.26
C ALA A 35 1.27 2.11 -1.63
N TYR A 36 1.35 3.37 -2.00
CA TYR A 36 0.94 3.83 -3.33
C TYR A 36 1.79 3.20 -4.43
N THR A 37 3.11 3.19 -4.24
CA THR A 37 4.04 2.55 -5.20
C THR A 37 3.72 1.06 -5.34
N ALA A 38 3.50 0.36 -4.24
CA ALA A 38 3.13 -1.06 -4.25
C ALA A 38 1.81 -1.30 -4.98
N TYR A 39 0.84 -0.41 -4.80
CA TYR A 39 -0.44 -0.46 -5.50
C TYR A 39 -0.23 -0.31 -7.02
N GLN A 40 0.54 0.69 -7.44
CA GLN A 40 0.81 0.92 -8.86
C GLN A 40 1.55 -0.27 -9.49
N GLN A 41 2.47 -0.88 -8.77
CA GLN A 41 3.16 -2.09 -9.22
C GLN A 41 2.20 -3.28 -9.36
N ALA A 42 1.28 -3.44 -8.43
CA ALA A 42 0.28 -4.51 -8.51
C ALA A 42 -0.65 -4.32 -9.72
N LEU A 43 -1.07 -3.08 -9.99
CA LEU A 43 -1.86 -2.76 -11.18
C LEU A 43 -1.10 -3.07 -12.47
N ALA A 44 0.19 -2.70 -12.53
CA ALA A 44 1.03 -2.98 -13.68
C ALA A 44 1.20 -4.49 -13.91
N ARG A 45 1.41 -5.26 -12.85
CA ARG A 45 1.51 -6.73 -12.96
C ARG A 45 0.20 -7.34 -13.46
N ARG A 46 -0.95 -6.82 -13.01
CA ARG A 46 -2.26 -7.27 -13.50
C ARG A 46 -2.40 -7.02 -14.98
N GLU A 47 -2.04 -5.83 -15.46
CA GLU A 47 -2.13 -5.50 -16.88
C GLU A 47 -1.19 -6.35 -17.73
N GLN A 48 0.04 -6.57 -17.28
CA GLN A 48 1.00 -7.42 -17.96
C GLN A 48 0.55 -8.88 -17.97
N GLY A 49 -0.22 -9.30 -16.99
CA GLY A 49 -0.71 -10.64 -16.85
C GLY A 49 -1.99 -10.96 -17.61
N ILE A 50 -2.56 -10.03 -18.38
CA ILE A 50 -3.79 -10.29 -19.13
C ILE A 50 -3.56 -11.33 -20.22
N GLU A 51 -2.39 -11.30 -20.88
CA GLU A 51 -2.08 -12.28 -21.92
C GLU A 51 -1.74 -13.63 -21.32
N SER A 52 -2.20 -14.71 -22.00
CA SER A 52 -1.88 -16.07 -21.60
C SER A 52 -0.40 -16.36 -21.78
N GLN A 53 0.20 -17.01 -20.79
CA GLN A 53 1.56 -17.52 -20.87
C GLN A 53 1.59 -18.92 -21.48
N PRO A 54 2.76 -19.44 -21.90
CA PRO A 54 2.88 -20.82 -22.35
C PRO A 54 2.31 -21.78 -21.29
N GLY A 55 1.51 -22.75 -21.75
CA GLY A 55 0.85 -23.72 -20.87
C GLY A 55 -0.47 -23.27 -20.27
N GLU A 56 -0.90 -22.04 -20.53
CA GLU A 56 -2.16 -21.47 -19.99
C GLU A 56 -3.31 -21.51 -20.98
N ARG A 57 -3.11 -22.09 -22.14
CA ARG A 57 -4.17 -22.25 -23.15
C ARG A 57 -4.38 -23.70 -23.47
N GLN A 58 -5.60 -24.04 -23.81
CA GLN A 58 -5.97 -25.40 -24.24
C GLN A 58 -6.88 -25.35 -25.46
N ALA A 59 -6.90 -26.42 -26.25
CA ALA A 59 -7.77 -26.52 -27.39
C ALA A 59 -9.24 -26.56 -26.96
N SER A 60 -10.08 -25.83 -27.70
CA SER A 60 -11.52 -25.82 -27.48
C SER A 60 -12.22 -26.80 -28.39
N ALA A 61 -13.26 -27.48 -27.91
CA ALA A 61 -14.09 -28.37 -28.70
C ALA A 61 -14.78 -27.65 -29.86
N ALA A 62 -15.01 -26.34 -29.73
CA ALA A 62 -15.61 -25.50 -30.78
C ALA A 62 -14.59 -25.00 -31.82
N GLY A 63 -13.30 -25.41 -31.71
CA GLY A 63 -12.21 -24.90 -32.53
C GLY A 63 -11.46 -23.77 -31.85
N GLY A 64 -10.19 -23.52 -32.20
CA GLY A 64 -9.33 -22.52 -31.60
C GLY A 64 -8.82 -22.94 -30.23
N SER A 65 -8.32 -21.95 -29.45
CA SER A 65 -7.81 -22.18 -28.10
C SER A 65 -8.44 -21.20 -27.11
N ARG A 66 -8.54 -21.64 -25.87
CA ARG A 66 -9.09 -20.83 -24.78
C ARG A 66 -8.17 -20.85 -23.56
N PRO A 67 -8.25 -19.86 -22.67
CA PRO A 67 -7.51 -19.92 -21.41
C PRO A 67 -7.93 -21.13 -20.57
N ASN A 68 -6.98 -21.74 -19.88
CA ASN A 68 -7.22 -22.90 -19.01
C ASN A 68 -7.27 -22.50 -17.54
N GLU A 69 -7.40 -23.47 -16.64
CA GLU A 69 -7.48 -23.23 -15.21
C GLU A 69 -6.25 -22.51 -14.66
N ASN A 70 -5.05 -22.80 -15.18
CA ASN A 70 -3.82 -22.15 -14.76
C ASN A 70 -3.87 -20.64 -15.03
N TYR A 71 -4.41 -20.24 -16.17
CA TYR A 71 -4.62 -18.84 -16.50
C TYR A 71 -5.55 -18.18 -15.48
N PHE A 72 -6.70 -18.77 -15.21
CA PHE A 72 -7.68 -18.19 -14.28
C PHE A 72 -7.17 -18.17 -12.86
N ALA A 73 -6.40 -19.19 -12.43
CA ALA A 73 -5.77 -19.19 -11.12
C ALA A 73 -4.77 -18.04 -10.98
N ARG A 74 -3.96 -17.79 -12.01
CA ARG A 74 -3.01 -16.68 -12.04
C ARG A 74 -3.74 -15.33 -12.02
N GLN A 75 -4.81 -15.19 -12.78
CA GLN A 75 -5.62 -13.96 -12.77
C GLN A 75 -6.20 -13.71 -11.37
N GLY A 76 -6.67 -14.74 -10.69
CA GLY A 76 -7.16 -14.64 -9.32
C GLY A 76 -6.11 -14.13 -8.35
N ILE A 77 -4.87 -14.63 -8.47
CA ILE A 77 -3.75 -14.17 -7.63
C ILE A 77 -3.44 -12.70 -7.91
N LEU A 78 -3.38 -12.29 -9.18
CA LEU A 78 -3.11 -10.91 -9.56
C LEU A 78 -4.19 -9.96 -9.06
N GLU A 79 -5.45 -10.33 -9.15
CA GLU A 79 -6.57 -9.56 -8.61
C GLU A 79 -6.47 -9.43 -7.10
N GLN A 80 -6.10 -10.50 -6.40
CA GLN A 80 -5.93 -10.49 -4.96
C GLN A 80 -4.75 -9.61 -4.53
N GLU A 81 -3.66 -9.60 -5.29
CA GLU A 81 -2.52 -8.70 -5.05
C GLU A 81 -2.94 -7.23 -5.16
N VAL A 82 -3.71 -6.89 -6.19
CA VAL A 82 -4.24 -5.54 -6.37
C VAL A 82 -5.13 -5.14 -5.20
N GLU A 83 -6.04 -6.02 -4.80
CA GLU A 83 -6.97 -5.75 -3.71
C GLU A 83 -6.25 -5.57 -2.38
N THR A 84 -5.27 -6.42 -2.09
CA THR A 84 -4.45 -6.32 -0.87
C THR A 84 -3.65 -5.01 -0.86
N ALA A 85 -3.04 -4.64 -1.98
CA ALA A 85 -2.27 -3.41 -2.11
C ALA A 85 -3.17 -2.18 -1.99
N ARG A 86 -4.38 -2.22 -2.54
CA ARG A 86 -5.38 -1.14 -2.41
C ARG A 86 -5.78 -0.92 -0.96
N LYS A 87 -6.08 -1.99 -0.24
CA LYS A 87 -6.44 -1.91 1.19
C LYS A 87 -5.30 -1.35 2.03
N ARG A 88 -4.07 -1.76 1.74
CA ARG A 88 -2.89 -1.23 2.42
C ARG A 88 -2.72 0.27 2.16
N TYR A 89 -2.91 0.69 0.92
CA TYR A 89 -2.85 2.09 0.54
C TYR A 89 -3.94 2.90 1.25
N ASP A 90 -5.18 2.43 1.23
CA ASP A 90 -6.30 3.11 1.89
C ASP A 90 -6.04 3.26 3.39
N ALA A 91 -5.54 2.23 4.06
CA ALA A 91 -5.21 2.27 5.48
C ALA A 91 -4.07 3.26 5.77
N ALA A 92 -3.04 3.29 4.93
CA ALA A 92 -1.91 4.21 5.08
C ALA A 92 -2.35 5.66 4.88
N MET A 93 -3.21 5.92 3.90
CA MET A 93 -3.76 7.26 3.66
C MET A 93 -4.63 7.72 4.81
N LYS A 94 -5.46 6.83 5.35
CA LYS A 94 -6.29 7.13 6.52
C LYS A 94 -5.42 7.52 7.71
N ARG A 95 -4.37 6.74 7.99
CA ARG A 95 -3.45 7.02 9.07
C ARG A 95 -2.77 8.37 8.91
N TRP A 96 -2.29 8.66 7.71
CA TRP A 96 -1.67 9.95 7.44
C TRP A 96 -2.65 11.10 7.62
N ASN A 97 -3.87 10.97 7.10
CA ASN A 97 -4.92 11.98 7.23
C ASN A 97 -5.32 12.20 8.68
N ASP A 98 -5.38 11.15 9.50
CA ASP A 98 -5.72 11.23 10.91
C ASP A 98 -4.63 11.97 11.72
N LEU A 99 -3.38 11.95 11.25
CA LEU A 99 -2.25 12.61 11.91
C LEU A 99 -2.02 14.06 11.46
N LYS A 100 -2.57 14.47 10.34
CA LYS A 100 -2.43 15.84 9.83
C LYS A 100 -3.02 16.87 10.77
#